data_a9a3ac81beccb902738c1abbc1ed26a8
#
_entry.id   a9a3ac81beccb902738c1abbc1ed26a8
#
_cell.length_a   1.000
_cell.length_b   1.000
_cell.length_c   1.000
_cell.angle_alpha   90.00
_cell.angle_beta   90.00
_cell.angle_gamma   90.00
#
_symmetry.space_group_name_H-M   'P 1'
#
loop_
_entity.id
_entity.type
_entity.pdbx_description
1 polymer ?
#
loop_
_entity_poly.entity_id
_entity_poly.type
_entity_poly.pdbx_seq_one_letter_code
_entity_poly.pdbx_strand_id
1 'polypeptide(L)'
;MERVVTERTSGTTGNAKRLFYTAGDLERTVQFFAAGLGELIFPGSVTMICFPFTGPNGLGELISEAVERLGAKPLRVGVGKSYAALSEILKRERPDTYVGMPVPLLSLLRVCGRGSLRRALVSGDACPDSVLRCIEELLGSRLFPHYGSREMALGGAITCQAHAGMHLRENHVIAEIIAPGGAPLPEGEWGELVITTIGMEAQPLIRYRTGDRARIVPGVCPCGSVFRRLDGVSRLHSTDYLQLENAVFSLPWVADYRAVRSSDGLRLEVRTCSAPPETLPDLGAAWSLRPVLPEDGPLIAEKRGVANSEE
;
A
#
# COMPACT_ATOMS: atom_id res chain seq x y z
N MET A 1 7.22 11.12 -29.53
CA MET A 1 6.81 10.42 -28.29
C MET A 1 5.37 10.00 -28.42
N GLU A 2 5.08 8.73 -28.33
CA GLU A 2 3.71 8.21 -28.42
C GLU A 2 3.19 7.93 -27.00
N ARG A 3 2.01 8.48 -26.68
CA ARG A 3 1.30 8.21 -25.43
C ARG A 3 0.68 6.82 -25.48
N VAL A 4 1.03 5.94 -24.55
CA VAL A 4 0.50 4.58 -24.48
C VAL A 4 -0.65 4.47 -23.50
N VAL A 5 -0.57 5.15 -22.33
CA VAL A 5 -1.56 5.05 -21.25
C VAL A 5 -2.00 6.42 -20.77
N THR A 6 -3.28 6.52 -20.42
CA THR A 6 -3.87 7.63 -19.66
C THR A 6 -4.44 7.08 -18.35
N GLU A 7 -3.90 7.55 -17.23
CA GLU A 7 -4.39 7.23 -15.89
C GLU A 7 -5.14 8.41 -15.28
N ARG A 8 -6.03 8.13 -14.33
CA ARG A 8 -6.68 9.17 -13.51
C ARG A 8 -6.24 9.00 -12.06
N THR A 9 -5.89 10.08 -11.39
CA THR A 9 -5.63 10.04 -9.93
C THR A 9 -6.92 9.71 -9.19
N SER A 10 -6.82 9.18 -7.96
CA SER A 10 -7.96 8.84 -7.11
C SER A 10 -8.83 10.05 -6.72
N GLY A 11 -8.33 11.27 -6.94
CA GLY A 11 -9.10 12.49 -6.64
C GLY A 11 -9.34 12.77 -5.16
N THR A 12 -8.66 12.10 -4.25
CA THR A 12 -8.81 12.24 -2.78
C THR A 12 -8.62 13.67 -2.25
N THR A 13 -8.01 14.54 -3.04
CA THR A 13 -7.75 15.96 -2.69
C THR A 13 -8.39 16.94 -3.67
N GLY A 14 -9.28 16.50 -4.57
CA GLY A 14 -9.91 17.36 -5.59
C GLY A 14 -10.27 16.60 -6.87
N ASN A 15 -10.42 17.34 -7.97
CA ASN A 15 -10.73 16.72 -9.27
C ASN A 15 -9.66 15.73 -9.72
N ALA A 16 -10.08 14.55 -10.17
CA ALA A 16 -9.18 13.54 -10.71
C ALA A 16 -8.35 14.10 -11.88
N LYS A 17 -7.02 14.07 -11.73
CA LYS A 17 -6.07 14.51 -12.76
C LYS A 17 -5.81 13.39 -13.76
N ARG A 18 -5.60 13.75 -15.02
CA ARG A 18 -5.13 12.80 -16.04
C ARG A 18 -3.61 12.80 -16.08
N LEU A 19 -3.03 11.61 -16.07
CA LEU A 19 -1.61 11.38 -16.19
C LEU A 19 -1.33 10.53 -17.42
N PHE A 20 -0.20 10.77 -18.05
CA PHE A 20 0.18 10.14 -19.31
C PHE A 20 1.53 9.44 -19.14
N TYR A 21 1.68 8.29 -19.76
CA TYR A 21 2.94 7.54 -19.79
C TYR A 21 3.27 7.13 -21.23
N THR A 22 4.56 7.10 -21.53
CA THR A 22 5.10 6.43 -22.72
C THR A 22 5.43 4.97 -22.42
N ALA A 23 5.77 4.19 -23.42
CA ALA A 23 6.31 2.84 -23.22
C ALA A 23 7.62 2.88 -22.39
N GLY A 24 8.46 3.90 -22.62
CA GLY A 24 9.69 4.10 -21.83
C GLY A 24 9.44 4.40 -20.36
N ASP A 25 8.39 5.16 -20.03
CA ASP A 25 7.99 5.42 -18.66
C ASP A 25 7.55 4.13 -17.94
N LEU A 26 6.76 3.29 -18.62
CA LEU A 26 6.28 2.01 -18.11
C LEU A 26 7.41 0.99 -17.94
N GLU A 27 8.32 0.91 -18.92
CA GLU A 27 9.50 0.05 -18.82
C GLU A 27 10.35 0.39 -17.59
N ARG A 28 10.59 1.68 -17.34
CA ARG A 28 11.29 2.12 -16.13
C ARG A 28 10.55 1.75 -14.85
N THR A 29 9.22 1.68 -14.88
CA THR A 29 8.43 1.21 -13.74
C THR A 29 8.60 -0.28 -13.49
N VAL A 30 8.59 -1.10 -14.55
CA VAL A 30 8.87 -2.54 -14.44
C VAL A 30 10.28 -2.79 -13.90
N GLN A 31 11.30 -2.06 -14.39
CA GLN A 31 12.68 -2.15 -13.89
C GLN A 31 12.77 -1.80 -12.40
N PHE A 32 12.08 -0.75 -11.97
CA PHE A 32 12.05 -0.37 -10.56
C PHE A 32 11.42 -1.48 -9.68
N PHE A 33 10.27 -2.02 -10.10
CA PHE A 33 9.64 -3.11 -9.36
C PHE A 33 10.50 -4.38 -9.39
N ALA A 34 11.14 -4.71 -10.50
CA ALA A 34 12.04 -5.88 -10.57
C ALA A 34 13.23 -5.71 -9.59
N ALA A 35 13.85 -4.54 -9.56
CA ALA A 35 14.94 -4.27 -8.62
C ALA A 35 14.48 -4.40 -7.16
N GLY A 36 13.36 -3.76 -6.79
CA GLY A 36 12.87 -3.78 -5.41
C GLY A 36 12.27 -5.13 -4.98
N LEU A 37 11.54 -5.80 -5.88
CA LEU A 37 11.00 -7.13 -5.62
C LEU A 37 12.08 -8.20 -5.51
N GLY A 38 13.25 -7.99 -6.12
CA GLY A 38 14.42 -8.87 -5.96
C GLY A 38 14.92 -8.98 -4.53
N GLU A 39 14.52 -8.07 -3.63
CA GLU A 39 14.77 -8.18 -2.18
C GLU A 39 13.98 -9.33 -1.52
N LEU A 40 12.86 -9.76 -2.09
CA LEU A 40 11.96 -10.73 -1.46
C LEU A 40 11.49 -11.86 -2.39
N ILE A 41 11.71 -11.78 -3.69
CA ILE A 41 11.31 -12.77 -4.68
C ILE A 41 12.56 -13.51 -5.21
N PHE A 42 12.45 -14.82 -5.39
CA PHE A 42 13.53 -15.67 -5.88
C PHE A 42 13.06 -16.47 -7.10
N PRO A 43 13.97 -16.88 -7.99
CA PRO A 43 13.63 -17.75 -9.12
C PRO A 43 12.88 -19.01 -8.67
N GLY A 44 11.78 -19.31 -9.36
CA GLY A 44 10.91 -20.45 -9.05
C GLY A 44 9.88 -20.22 -7.94
N SER A 45 9.92 -19.08 -7.23
CA SER A 45 8.90 -18.73 -6.22
C SER A 45 7.55 -18.36 -6.86
N VAL A 46 6.48 -18.38 -6.06
CA VAL A 46 5.12 -18.02 -6.51
C VAL A 46 4.67 -16.75 -5.79
N THR A 47 4.42 -15.69 -6.56
CA THR A 47 4.05 -14.37 -6.03
C THR A 47 2.57 -14.08 -6.26
N MET A 48 1.81 -13.97 -5.18
CA MET A 48 0.39 -13.59 -5.20
C MET A 48 0.23 -12.08 -5.35
N ILE A 49 -0.29 -11.63 -6.50
CA ILE A 49 -0.47 -10.21 -6.82
C ILE A 49 -1.94 -9.82 -6.60
N CYS A 50 -2.17 -8.96 -5.59
CA CYS A 50 -3.49 -8.49 -5.16
C CYS A 50 -3.68 -6.98 -5.45
N PHE A 51 -3.22 -6.54 -6.62
CA PHE A 51 -3.54 -5.23 -7.20
C PHE A 51 -4.51 -5.35 -8.37
N PRO A 52 -5.21 -4.26 -8.74
CA PRO A 52 -6.11 -4.29 -9.89
C PRO A 52 -5.39 -4.62 -11.20
N PHE A 53 -6.04 -5.46 -12.02
CA PHE A 53 -5.65 -5.76 -13.40
C PHE A 53 -6.60 -5.00 -14.32
N THR A 54 -6.31 -3.71 -14.56
CA THR A 54 -7.20 -2.77 -15.27
C THR A 54 -6.87 -2.62 -16.76
N GLY A 55 -6.20 -3.60 -17.34
CA GLY A 55 -5.80 -3.61 -18.77
C GLY A 55 -4.30 -3.73 -18.94
N PRO A 56 -3.81 -3.72 -20.20
CA PRO A 56 -2.44 -4.13 -20.55
C PRO A 56 -1.34 -3.29 -19.89
N ASN A 57 -1.49 -2.26 -19.26
CA ASN A 57 -0.46 -1.46 -18.59
C ASN A 57 -0.87 -1.04 -17.17
N GLY A 58 -1.85 -1.76 -16.59
CA GLY A 58 -2.27 -1.57 -15.19
C GLY A 58 -1.19 -2.04 -14.21
N LEU A 59 -1.27 -1.56 -12.97
CA LEU A 59 -0.29 -1.86 -11.92
C LEU A 59 -0.06 -3.37 -11.73
N GLY A 60 -1.13 -4.17 -11.73
CA GLY A 60 -1.02 -5.64 -11.61
C GLY A 60 -0.23 -6.27 -12.75
N GLU A 61 -0.37 -5.76 -13.98
CA GLU A 61 0.38 -6.22 -15.15
C GLU A 61 1.87 -5.88 -15.04
N LEU A 62 2.20 -4.62 -14.71
CA LEU A 62 3.59 -4.17 -14.57
C LEU A 62 4.32 -4.93 -13.47
N ILE A 63 3.64 -5.22 -12.35
CA ILE A 63 4.19 -6.06 -11.27
C ILE A 63 4.35 -7.51 -11.74
N SER A 64 3.38 -8.07 -12.51
CA SER A 64 3.49 -9.43 -13.06
C SER A 64 4.73 -9.56 -13.95
N GLU A 65 4.95 -8.61 -14.83
CA GLU A 65 6.14 -8.57 -15.68
C GLU A 65 7.43 -8.46 -14.87
N ALA A 66 7.46 -7.64 -13.83
CA ALA A 66 8.61 -7.54 -12.92
C ALA A 66 8.90 -8.88 -12.21
N VAL A 67 7.87 -9.60 -11.78
CA VAL A 67 7.99 -10.93 -11.16
C VAL A 67 8.53 -11.96 -12.15
N GLU A 68 8.06 -11.95 -13.39
CA GLU A 68 8.55 -12.83 -14.46
C GLU A 68 10.02 -12.58 -14.79
N ARG A 69 10.45 -11.31 -14.82
CA ARG A 69 11.88 -10.93 -15.01
C ARG A 69 12.80 -11.47 -13.90
N LEU A 70 12.24 -11.70 -12.71
CA LEU A 70 12.98 -12.35 -11.59
C LEU A 70 12.97 -13.88 -11.66
N GLY A 71 12.41 -14.48 -12.71
CA GLY A 71 12.29 -15.93 -12.87
C GLY A 71 11.26 -16.56 -11.92
N ALA A 72 10.33 -15.78 -11.37
CA ALA A 72 9.27 -16.24 -10.48
C ALA A 72 7.92 -16.31 -11.22
N LYS A 73 6.96 -17.05 -10.64
CA LYS A 73 5.60 -17.20 -11.19
C LYS A 73 4.67 -16.12 -10.63
N PRO A 74 4.15 -15.18 -11.43
CA PRO A 74 3.11 -14.27 -10.98
C PRO A 74 1.77 -15.00 -10.89
N LEU A 75 1.12 -14.92 -9.74
CA LEU A 75 -0.24 -15.39 -9.52
C LEU A 75 -1.18 -14.18 -9.53
N ARG A 76 -1.89 -13.98 -10.63
CA ARG A 76 -2.72 -12.81 -10.92
C ARG A 76 -4.08 -12.93 -10.22
N VAL A 77 -4.13 -12.55 -8.95
CA VAL A 77 -5.33 -12.69 -8.10
C VAL A 77 -6.25 -11.48 -8.22
N GLY A 78 -5.70 -10.29 -8.23
CA GLY A 78 -6.47 -9.05 -8.28
C GLY A 78 -7.13 -8.69 -6.94
N VAL A 79 -8.12 -7.80 -6.99
CA VAL A 79 -8.91 -7.35 -5.85
C VAL A 79 -10.34 -7.87 -5.91
N GLY A 80 -11.07 -7.82 -4.79
CA GLY A 80 -12.52 -8.13 -4.74
C GLY A 80 -12.87 -9.61 -4.72
N LYS A 81 -11.90 -10.51 -4.50
CA LYS A 81 -12.19 -11.95 -4.31
C LYS A 81 -12.72 -12.22 -2.91
N SER A 82 -13.61 -13.22 -2.79
CA SER A 82 -14.13 -13.69 -1.51
C SER A 82 -13.06 -14.44 -0.70
N TYR A 83 -13.24 -14.52 0.61
CA TYR A 83 -12.34 -15.30 1.47
C TYR A 83 -12.33 -16.80 1.13
N ALA A 84 -13.48 -17.35 0.71
CA ALA A 84 -13.55 -18.72 0.21
C ALA A 84 -12.63 -18.91 -1.00
N ALA A 85 -12.71 -18.03 -2.00
CA ALA A 85 -11.86 -18.09 -3.19
C ALA A 85 -10.37 -17.89 -2.85
N LEU A 86 -10.05 -16.94 -1.94
CA LEU A 86 -8.69 -16.68 -1.50
C LEU A 86 -8.10 -17.88 -0.74
N SER A 87 -8.90 -18.53 0.11
CA SER A 87 -8.49 -19.75 0.83
C SER A 87 -8.14 -20.90 -0.13
N GLU A 88 -8.95 -21.11 -1.17
CA GLU A 88 -8.69 -22.11 -2.19
C GLU A 88 -7.41 -21.80 -3.00
N ILE A 89 -7.19 -20.52 -3.35
CA ILE A 89 -5.97 -20.08 -4.02
C ILE A 89 -4.73 -20.36 -3.15
N LEU A 90 -4.76 -20.01 -1.86
CA LEU A 90 -3.65 -20.27 -0.94
C LEU A 90 -3.32 -21.75 -0.82
N LYS A 91 -4.33 -22.63 -0.78
CA LYS A 91 -4.15 -24.08 -0.69
C LYS A 91 -3.58 -24.67 -1.98
N ARG A 92 -4.16 -24.30 -3.13
CA ARG A 92 -3.83 -24.88 -4.44
C ARG A 92 -2.53 -24.36 -5.00
N GLU A 93 -2.35 -23.04 -5.05
CA GLU A 93 -1.21 -22.41 -5.70
C GLU A 93 0.00 -22.24 -4.78
N ARG A 94 -0.21 -22.31 -3.46
CA ARG A 94 0.81 -22.22 -2.42
C ARG A 94 1.80 -21.06 -2.61
N PRO A 95 1.32 -19.82 -2.78
CA PRO A 95 2.22 -18.67 -2.95
C PRO A 95 3.09 -18.49 -1.70
N ASP A 96 4.35 -18.10 -1.89
CA ASP A 96 5.27 -17.78 -0.80
C ASP A 96 5.39 -16.26 -0.54
N THR A 97 5.05 -15.45 -1.54
CA THR A 97 5.15 -13.99 -1.49
C THR A 97 3.81 -13.34 -1.84
N TYR A 98 3.47 -12.30 -1.09
CA TYR A 98 2.31 -11.43 -1.36
C TYR A 98 2.77 -10.05 -1.86
N VAL A 99 2.07 -9.49 -2.84
CA VAL A 99 2.24 -8.11 -3.30
C VAL A 99 0.86 -7.46 -3.40
N GLY A 100 0.58 -6.46 -2.57
CA GLY A 100 -0.75 -5.84 -2.52
C GLY A 100 -0.90 -4.78 -1.42
N MET A 101 -2.13 -4.47 -1.06
CA MET A 101 -2.43 -3.48 -0.02
C MET A 101 -2.29 -4.08 1.40
N PRO A 102 -1.91 -3.26 2.41
CA PRO A 102 -1.62 -3.76 3.77
C PRO A 102 -2.88 -4.30 4.48
N VAL A 103 -3.98 -3.56 4.53
CA VAL A 103 -5.17 -4.01 5.26
C VAL A 103 -5.83 -5.24 4.62
N PRO A 104 -6.00 -5.33 3.29
CA PRO A 104 -6.40 -6.58 2.64
C PRO A 104 -5.53 -7.79 2.99
N LEU A 105 -4.21 -7.60 3.13
CA LEU A 105 -3.33 -8.67 3.60
C LEU A 105 -3.62 -9.07 5.05
N LEU A 106 -3.77 -8.10 5.95
CA LEU A 106 -4.11 -8.38 7.35
C LEU A 106 -5.43 -9.16 7.45
N SER A 107 -6.46 -8.72 6.75
CA SER A 107 -7.76 -9.41 6.69
C SER A 107 -7.63 -10.85 6.16
N LEU A 108 -6.86 -11.03 5.07
CA LEU A 108 -6.56 -12.36 4.51
C LEU A 108 -5.90 -13.27 5.55
N LEU A 109 -4.87 -12.78 6.23
CA LEU A 109 -4.12 -13.56 7.23
C LEU A 109 -4.98 -13.94 8.44
N ARG A 110 -5.83 -13.04 8.90
CA ARG A 110 -6.75 -13.28 10.03
C ARG A 110 -7.86 -14.28 9.71
N VAL A 111 -8.40 -14.22 8.48
CA VAL A 111 -9.54 -15.05 8.08
C VAL A 111 -9.10 -16.39 7.47
N CYS A 112 -8.13 -16.38 6.57
CA CYS A 112 -7.71 -17.57 5.83
C CYS A 112 -6.43 -18.21 6.40
N GLY A 113 -5.74 -17.53 7.31
CA GLY A 113 -4.40 -17.89 7.73
C GLY A 113 -3.33 -17.57 6.68
N ARG A 114 -2.06 -17.73 7.04
CA ARG A 114 -0.94 -17.38 6.14
C ARG A 114 -0.70 -18.42 5.03
N GLY A 115 -1.17 -19.64 5.19
CA GLY A 115 -0.83 -20.73 4.26
C GLY A 115 0.68 -20.88 4.10
N SER A 116 1.17 -20.81 2.86
CA SER A 116 2.59 -20.85 2.50
C SER A 116 3.26 -19.47 2.45
N LEU A 117 2.53 -18.36 2.63
CA LEU A 117 3.08 -17.01 2.61
C LEU A 117 4.18 -16.83 3.67
N ARG A 118 5.29 -16.24 3.25
CA ARG A 118 6.46 -15.96 4.10
C ARG A 118 6.94 -14.53 3.98
N ARG A 119 6.60 -13.82 2.91
CA ARG A 119 7.08 -12.48 2.58
C ARG A 119 5.95 -11.65 2.03
N ALA A 120 6.00 -10.35 2.25
CA ALA A 120 5.05 -9.45 1.63
C ALA A 120 5.64 -8.07 1.34
N LEU A 121 5.38 -7.57 0.14
CA LEU A 121 5.47 -6.16 -0.20
C LEU A 121 4.08 -5.54 -0.08
N VAL A 122 3.98 -4.44 0.66
CA VAL A 122 2.72 -3.71 0.84
C VAL A 122 2.81 -2.29 0.29
N SER A 123 1.77 -1.89 -0.43
CA SER A 123 1.69 -0.58 -1.09
C SER A 123 0.25 -0.19 -1.43
N GLY A 124 0.08 1.01 -1.98
CA GLY A 124 -1.19 1.48 -2.54
C GLY A 124 -2.18 2.00 -1.51
N ASP A 125 -1.88 1.87 -0.23
CA ASP A 125 -2.63 2.43 0.88
C ASP A 125 -1.69 2.74 2.05
N ALA A 126 -2.13 3.55 3.01
CA ALA A 126 -1.40 3.74 4.25
C ALA A 126 -1.27 2.39 5.01
N CYS A 127 -0.14 2.21 5.68
CA CYS A 127 0.09 1.06 6.54
C CYS A 127 0.22 1.54 7.99
N PRO A 128 -0.89 1.59 8.76
CA PRO A 128 -0.84 1.96 10.16
C PRO A 128 0.10 1.02 10.96
N ASP A 129 0.71 1.53 12.03
CA ASP A 129 1.69 0.76 12.81
C ASP A 129 1.12 -0.54 13.39
N SER A 130 -0.17 -0.53 13.78
CA SER A 130 -0.86 -1.74 14.26
C SER A 130 -1.01 -2.78 13.15
N VAL A 131 -1.36 -2.34 11.93
CA VAL A 131 -1.50 -3.21 10.77
C VAL A 131 -0.15 -3.84 10.43
N LEU A 132 0.91 -3.02 10.37
CA LEU A 132 2.27 -3.50 10.10
C LEU A 132 2.68 -4.58 11.11
N ARG A 133 2.61 -4.28 12.43
CA ARG A 133 2.97 -5.23 13.49
C ARG A 133 2.16 -6.53 13.41
N CYS A 134 0.84 -6.43 13.29
CA CYS A 134 -0.02 -7.63 13.21
C CYS A 134 0.31 -8.50 12.00
N ILE A 135 0.60 -7.89 10.83
CA ILE A 135 0.99 -8.67 9.66
C ILE A 135 2.35 -9.36 9.89
N GLU A 136 3.35 -8.64 10.41
CA GLU A 136 4.68 -9.20 10.71
C GLU A 136 4.60 -10.38 11.70
N GLU A 137 3.78 -10.26 12.75
CA GLU A 137 3.51 -11.34 13.70
C GLU A 137 2.85 -12.56 13.03
N LEU A 138 1.83 -12.34 12.21
CA LEU A 138 1.11 -13.42 11.52
C LEU A 138 1.93 -14.11 10.43
N LEU A 139 2.77 -13.36 9.71
CA LEU A 139 3.70 -13.91 8.71
C LEU A 139 4.92 -14.56 9.35
N GLY A 140 5.38 -14.05 10.49
CA GLY A 140 6.65 -14.41 11.12
C GLY A 140 7.86 -13.81 10.38
N SER A 141 7.69 -12.68 9.71
CA SER A 141 8.75 -11.97 8.97
C SER A 141 8.44 -10.49 8.83
N ARG A 142 9.49 -9.68 8.58
CA ARG A 142 9.37 -8.25 8.35
C ARG A 142 8.68 -7.95 7.02
N LEU A 143 7.90 -6.88 6.97
CA LEU A 143 7.27 -6.38 5.75
C LEU A 143 8.24 -5.53 4.90
N PHE A 144 7.93 -5.46 3.61
CA PHE A 144 8.59 -4.57 2.66
C PHE A 144 7.60 -3.49 2.21
N PRO A 145 7.45 -2.39 2.97
CA PRO A 145 6.69 -1.23 2.52
C PRO A 145 7.28 -0.63 1.24
N HIS A 146 6.36 -0.20 0.38
CA HIS A 146 6.66 0.53 -0.85
C HIS A 146 5.79 1.78 -0.89
N TYR A 147 6.38 2.90 -1.27
CA TYR A 147 5.68 4.15 -1.57
C TYR A 147 5.76 4.47 -3.06
N GLY A 148 4.64 4.80 -3.65
CA GLY A 148 4.55 5.26 -5.02
C GLY A 148 3.20 5.87 -5.32
N SER A 149 3.18 6.78 -6.27
CA SER A 149 1.96 7.39 -6.80
C SER A 149 1.97 7.37 -8.32
N ARG A 150 0.83 7.62 -8.92
CA ARG A 150 0.73 7.73 -10.38
C ARG A 150 1.60 8.85 -10.93
N GLU A 151 1.79 9.93 -10.18
CA GLU A 151 2.61 11.07 -10.54
C GLU A 151 4.10 10.72 -10.71
N MET A 152 4.59 9.68 -10.07
CA MET A 152 5.97 9.17 -10.20
C MET A 152 6.04 7.82 -10.93
N ALA A 153 5.11 7.59 -11.85
CA ALA A 153 4.97 6.34 -12.59
C ALA A 153 4.95 5.12 -11.67
N LEU A 154 4.14 5.19 -10.59
CA LEU A 154 3.86 4.12 -9.63
C LEU A 154 5.05 3.69 -8.74
N GLY A 155 6.29 4.07 -9.05
CA GLY A 155 7.48 3.66 -8.32
C GLY A 155 8.25 4.83 -7.74
N GLY A 156 8.27 5.00 -6.42
CA GLY A 156 8.95 6.10 -5.73
C GLY A 156 9.99 5.67 -4.71
N ALA A 157 9.64 4.78 -3.80
CA ALA A 157 10.56 4.28 -2.77
C ALA A 157 10.19 2.87 -2.31
N ILE A 158 11.18 2.05 -1.97
CA ILE A 158 10.99 0.66 -1.55
C ILE A 158 11.95 0.27 -0.42
N THR A 159 11.47 -0.55 0.50
CA THR A 159 12.26 -1.07 1.62
C THR A 159 13.24 -2.16 1.16
N CYS A 160 14.46 -2.14 1.68
CA CYS A 160 15.47 -3.20 1.52
C CYS A 160 15.50 -4.15 2.74
N GLN A 161 16.35 -5.18 2.72
CA GLN A 161 16.53 -6.15 3.81
C GLN A 161 16.92 -5.54 5.17
N ALA A 162 17.47 -4.32 5.19
CA ALA A 162 17.80 -3.65 6.44
C ALA A 162 16.55 -3.09 7.17
N HIS A 163 15.42 -2.96 6.49
CA HIS A 163 14.15 -2.42 7.03
C HIS A 163 14.31 -1.09 7.78
N ALA A 164 15.18 -0.22 7.27
CA ALA A 164 15.53 1.06 7.88
C ALA A 164 15.01 2.26 7.07
N GLY A 165 13.78 2.19 6.61
CA GLY A 165 13.13 3.12 5.71
C GLY A 165 13.09 2.61 4.26
N MET A 166 12.47 3.38 3.37
CA MET A 166 12.28 3.04 1.96
C MET A 166 13.27 3.82 1.09
N HIS A 167 14.15 3.13 0.35
CA HIS A 167 15.08 3.76 -0.58
C HIS A 167 14.35 4.47 -1.70
N LEU A 168 14.64 5.76 -1.87
CA LEU A 168 14.15 6.58 -2.96
C LEU A 168 14.71 6.12 -4.30
N ARG A 169 13.89 6.20 -5.32
CA ARG A 169 14.28 6.00 -6.71
C ARG A 169 14.99 7.25 -7.26
N GLU A 170 16.14 7.61 -6.69
CA GLU A 170 16.80 8.90 -6.94
C GLU A 170 17.35 9.08 -8.37
N ASN A 171 17.45 8.03 -9.16
CA ASN A 171 17.71 8.11 -10.59
C ASN A 171 16.50 8.61 -11.43
N HIS A 172 15.31 8.68 -10.83
CA HIS A 172 14.08 9.12 -11.50
C HIS A 172 13.24 10.11 -10.71
N VAL A 173 13.50 10.28 -9.41
CA VAL A 173 12.73 11.16 -8.52
C VAL A 173 13.67 11.91 -7.59
N ILE A 174 13.62 13.25 -7.64
CA ILE A 174 14.18 14.09 -6.59
C ILE A 174 13.07 14.32 -5.57
N ALA A 175 13.35 14.01 -4.29
CA ALA A 175 12.43 14.24 -3.19
C ALA A 175 12.95 15.37 -2.30
N GLU A 176 12.05 16.30 -1.95
CA GLU A 176 12.26 17.37 -0.98
C GLU A 176 11.21 17.23 0.12
N ILE A 177 11.58 17.51 1.36
CA ILE A 177 10.62 17.68 2.45
C ILE A 177 10.53 19.19 2.72
N ILE A 178 9.31 19.73 2.76
CA ILE A 178 9.10 21.18 2.93
C ILE A 178 8.23 21.47 4.15
N ALA A 179 8.51 22.63 4.77
CA ALA A 179 7.65 23.24 5.77
C ALA A 179 6.35 23.79 5.14
N PRO A 180 5.31 24.10 5.94
CA PRO A 180 4.06 24.71 5.44
C PRO A 180 4.28 25.96 4.57
N GLY A 181 5.32 26.76 4.88
CA GLY A 181 5.73 27.93 4.10
C GLY A 181 6.50 27.63 2.81
N GLY A 182 6.77 26.37 2.50
CA GLY A 182 7.45 25.94 1.27
C GLY A 182 8.99 25.89 1.36
N ALA A 183 9.59 26.26 2.49
CA ALA A 183 11.03 26.15 2.71
C ALA A 183 11.46 24.68 2.87
N PRO A 184 12.58 24.24 2.24
CA PRO A 184 13.11 22.89 2.45
C PRO A 184 13.47 22.67 3.92
N LEU A 185 13.21 21.46 4.41
CA LEU A 185 13.56 20.98 5.75
C LEU A 185 14.78 20.08 5.69
N PRO A 186 15.63 20.06 6.75
CA PRO A 186 16.74 19.14 6.85
C PRO A 186 16.26 17.68 7.01
N GLU A 187 17.17 16.74 6.79
CA GLU A 187 16.91 15.32 7.03
C GLU A 187 16.51 15.07 8.49
N GLY A 188 15.57 14.15 8.70
CA GLY A 188 15.00 13.81 10.00
C GLY A 188 13.75 14.61 10.36
N GLU A 189 13.52 15.77 9.76
CA GLU A 189 12.34 16.58 10.04
C GLU A 189 11.13 16.17 9.19
N TRP A 190 9.94 16.29 9.80
CA TRP A 190 8.67 15.96 9.18
C TRP A 190 8.09 17.15 8.43
N GLY A 191 7.70 16.93 7.18
CA GLY A 191 7.05 17.94 6.36
C GLY A 191 6.27 17.34 5.20
N GLU A 192 5.86 18.18 4.27
CA GLU A 192 5.22 17.74 3.04
C GLU A 192 6.24 17.22 2.04
N LEU A 193 5.98 16.06 1.46
CA LEU A 193 6.79 15.51 0.39
C LEU A 193 6.50 16.24 -0.93
N VAL A 194 7.55 16.74 -1.53
CA VAL A 194 7.54 17.37 -2.87
C VAL A 194 8.44 16.55 -3.78
N ILE A 195 8.01 16.29 -4.99
CA ILE A 195 8.76 15.50 -5.97
C ILE A 195 9.03 16.29 -7.25
N THR A 196 10.22 16.03 -7.82
CA THR A 196 10.54 16.38 -9.21
C THR A 196 10.90 15.10 -9.93
N THR A 197 10.25 14.80 -11.06
CA THR A 197 10.53 13.61 -11.85
C THR A 197 11.68 13.85 -12.81
N ILE A 198 12.58 12.86 -12.93
CA ILE A 198 13.72 12.87 -13.85
C ILE A 198 13.48 11.84 -14.96
N GLY A 199 13.62 12.25 -16.21
CA GLY A 199 13.50 11.36 -17.36
C GLY A 199 12.07 10.83 -17.62
N MET A 200 11.07 11.41 -16.98
CA MET A 200 9.67 11.18 -17.33
C MET A 200 9.40 11.80 -18.70
N GLU A 201 9.01 10.97 -19.67
CA GLU A 201 8.92 11.40 -21.06
C GLU A 201 7.59 12.06 -21.41
N ALA A 202 6.47 11.48 -20.88
CA ALA A 202 5.15 11.94 -21.25
C ALA A 202 4.70 13.18 -20.47
N GLN A 203 5.00 13.21 -19.15
CA GLN A 203 4.51 14.27 -18.27
C GLN A 203 5.50 14.52 -17.12
N PRO A 204 6.59 15.27 -17.37
CA PRO A 204 7.53 15.63 -16.31
C PRO A 204 6.86 16.57 -15.30
N LEU A 205 7.17 16.37 -14.03
CA LEU A 205 6.70 17.17 -12.92
C LEU A 205 7.89 17.87 -12.24
N ILE A 206 7.73 19.17 -11.94
CA ILE A 206 8.75 19.95 -11.25
C ILE A 206 8.15 20.46 -9.95
N ARG A 207 8.78 20.12 -8.82
CA ARG A 207 8.36 20.49 -7.47
C ARG A 207 6.86 20.28 -7.21
N TYR A 208 6.36 19.11 -7.61
CA TYR A 208 4.98 18.71 -7.41
C TYR A 208 4.73 18.40 -5.93
N ARG A 209 3.80 19.10 -5.31
CA ARG A 209 3.36 18.87 -3.93
C ARG A 209 2.44 17.66 -3.91
N THR A 210 2.86 16.58 -3.25
CA THR A 210 2.13 15.31 -3.26
C THR A 210 0.90 15.32 -2.34
N GLY A 211 0.88 16.20 -1.34
CA GLY A 211 -0.07 16.17 -0.24
C GLY A 211 0.20 15.02 0.75
N ASP A 212 1.35 14.40 0.67
CA ASP A 212 1.80 13.38 1.61
C ASP A 212 2.79 13.98 2.60
N ARG A 213 2.70 13.56 3.86
CA ARG A 213 3.64 13.87 4.93
C ARG A 213 4.69 12.77 5.00
N ALA A 214 5.96 13.13 5.05
CA ALA A 214 7.07 12.20 5.16
C ALA A 214 8.29 12.86 5.83
N ARG A 215 9.35 12.09 6.03
CA ARG A 215 10.69 12.60 6.34
C ARG A 215 11.76 11.82 5.56
N ILE A 216 12.90 12.45 5.33
CA ILE A 216 14.12 11.75 4.87
C ILE A 216 14.81 11.18 6.10
N VAL A 217 15.12 9.89 6.08
CA VAL A 217 15.86 9.23 7.17
C VAL A 217 17.33 9.65 7.11
N PRO A 218 17.90 10.22 8.21
CA PRO A 218 19.30 10.64 8.21
C PRO A 218 20.29 9.48 8.06
N GLY A 219 21.43 9.77 7.47
CA GLY A 219 22.57 8.87 7.39
C GLY A 219 22.44 7.73 6.39
N VAL A 220 23.50 6.94 6.27
CA VAL A 220 23.60 5.82 5.32
C VAL A 220 22.78 4.63 5.80
N CYS A 221 22.18 3.89 4.86
CA CYS A 221 21.46 2.67 5.19
C CYS A 221 22.40 1.56 5.65
N PRO A 222 22.03 0.73 6.65
CA PRO A 222 22.82 -0.45 7.03
C PRO A 222 23.04 -1.46 5.89
N CYS A 223 22.24 -1.43 4.81
CA CYS A 223 22.46 -2.25 3.63
C CYS A 223 23.65 -1.78 2.76
N GLY A 224 24.27 -0.63 3.10
CA GLY A 224 25.38 -0.03 2.35
C GLY A 224 24.96 0.86 1.17
N SER A 225 23.68 0.94 0.84
CA SER A 225 23.19 1.82 -0.23
C SER A 225 23.31 3.29 0.16
N VAL A 226 23.74 4.11 -0.79
CA VAL A 226 23.88 5.57 -0.66
C VAL A 226 22.58 6.32 -0.97
N PHE A 227 21.57 5.65 -1.52
CA PHE A 227 20.28 6.26 -1.81
C PHE A 227 19.58 6.70 -0.52
N ARG A 228 19.05 7.93 -0.52
CA ARG A 228 18.26 8.44 0.59
C ARG A 228 17.01 7.58 0.82
N ARG A 229 16.46 7.67 2.02
CA ARG A 229 15.31 6.86 2.43
C ARG A 229 14.18 7.73 2.92
N LEU A 230 12.96 7.40 2.51
CA LEU A 230 11.74 7.94 3.09
C LEU A 230 11.27 7.09 4.28
N ASP A 231 10.62 7.73 5.23
CA ASP A 231 9.96 7.07 6.35
C ASP A 231 8.60 7.72 6.65
N GLY A 232 7.68 6.93 7.19
CA GLY A 232 6.42 7.36 7.76
C GLY A 232 5.47 8.06 6.79
N VAL A 233 5.44 7.64 5.52
CA VAL A 233 4.59 8.29 4.52
C VAL A 233 3.12 8.12 4.83
N SER A 234 2.40 9.23 4.95
CA SER A 234 0.96 9.29 5.19
C SER A 234 0.34 10.53 4.54
N ARG A 235 -0.97 10.56 4.36
CA ARG A 235 -1.65 11.78 3.86
C ARG A 235 -1.55 12.90 4.88
N LEU A 236 -1.29 14.11 4.40
CA LEU A 236 -1.06 15.31 5.24
C LEU A 236 -2.26 15.63 6.17
N HIS A 237 -3.49 15.30 5.73
CA HIS A 237 -4.75 15.64 6.41
C HIS A 237 -5.55 14.42 6.88
N SER A 238 -4.94 13.24 7.04
CA SER A 238 -5.64 12.00 7.42
C SER A 238 -5.31 11.49 8.82
N THR A 239 -4.85 12.34 9.72
CA THR A 239 -4.39 11.94 11.05
C THR A 239 -5.46 11.18 11.85
N ASP A 240 -6.70 11.68 11.87
CA ASP A 240 -7.80 11.07 12.62
C ASP A 240 -8.20 9.70 12.08
N TYR A 241 -8.20 9.56 10.76
CA TYR A 241 -8.50 8.28 10.11
C TYR A 241 -7.42 7.22 10.41
N LEU A 242 -6.14 7.60 10.36
CA LEU A 242 -5.04 6.69 10.69
C LEU A 242 -5.05 6.28 12.16
N GLN A 243 -5.43 7.18 13.07
CA GLN A 243 -5.60 6.86 14.48
C GLN A 243 -6.73 5.86 14.69
N LEU A 244 -7.88 6.05 14.02
CA LEU A 244 -8.99 5.12 14.05
C LEU A 244 -8.58 3.73 13.49
N GLU A 245 -7.90 3.69 12.33
CA GLU A 245 -7.39 2.43 11.77
C GLU A 245 -6.41 1.73 12.72
N ASN A 246 -5.49 2.46 13.34
CA ASN A 246 -4.58 1.90 14.34
C ASN A 246 -5.34 1.29 15.53
N ALA A 247 -6.35 1.97 16.04
CA ALA A 247 -7.14 1.48 17.17
C ALA A 247 -7.96 0.25 16.78
N VAL A 248 -8.68 0.29 15.65
CA VAL A 248 -9.54 -0.81 15.20
C VAL A 248 -8.73 -2.06 14.84
N PHE A 249 -7.66 -1.91 14.06
CA PHE A 249 -6.85 -3.07 13.64
C PHE A 249 -5.88 -3.60 14.72
N SER A 250 -5.68 -2.88 15.83
CA SER A 250 -5.01 -3.45 17.00
C SER A 250 -5.82 -4.57 17.67
N LEU A 251 -7.13 -4.65 17.38
CA LEU A 251 -8.03 -5.63 17.96
C LEU A 251 -7.94 -6.96 17.16
N PRO A 252 -7.51 -8.07 17.79
CA PRO A 252 -7.19 -9.30 17.05
C PRO A 252 -8.42 -9.99 16.44
N TRP A 253 -9.61 -9.70 16.95
CA TRP A 253 -10.88 -10.26 16.49
C TRP A 253 -11.48 -9.51 15.29
N VAL A 254 -10.93 -8.36 14.91
CA VAL A 254 -11.38 -7.58 13.75
C VAL A 254 -10.76 -8.12 12.48
N ALA A 255 -11.56 -8.56 11.53
CA ALA A 255 -11.11 -8.89 10.18
C ALA A 255 -11.04 -7.64 9.30
N ASP A 256 -12.11 -6.86 9.31
CA ASP A 256 -12.24 -5.62 8.53
C ASP A 256 -13.39 -4.76 9.08
N TYR A 257 -13.48 -3.50 8.65
CA TYR A 257 -14.54 -2.61 9.09
C TYR A 257 -14.93 -1.60 8.01
N ARG A 258 -16.09 -0.96 8.22
CA ARG A 258 -16.51 0.26 7.53
C ARG A 258 -16.89 1.29 8.57
N ALA A 259 -16.44 2.53 8.40
CA ALA A 259 -16.87 3.66 9.21
C ALA A 259 -18.02 4.42 8.51
N VAL A 260 -19.11 4.64 9.20
CA VAL A 260 -20.28 5.37 8.69
C VAL A 260 -20.58 6.53 9.64
N ARG A 261 -20.66 7.73 9.08
CA ARG A 261 -21.05 8.93 9.82
C ARG A 261 -22.51 9.26 9.54
N SER A 262 -23.31 9.39 10.60
CA SER A 262 -24.72 9.80 10.54
C SER A 262 -24.96 11.00 11.45
N SER A 263 -26.21 11.50 11.48
CA SER A 263 -26.65 12.51 12.45
C SER A 263 -26.40 12.10 13.89
N ASP A 264 -26.47 10.81 14.19
CA ASP A 264 -26.32 10.23 15.54
C ASP A 264 -24.85 9.97 15.92
N GLY A 265 -23.90 10.28 15.04
CA GLY A 265 -22.46 10.13 15.28
C GLY A 265 -21.75 9.11 14.37
N LEU A 266 -20.58 8.66 14.80
CA LEU A 266 -19.79 7.66 14.08
C LEU A 266 -20.23 6.24 14.47
N ARG A 267 -20.40 5.38 13.46
CA ARG A 267 -20.66 3.94 13.64
C ARG A 267 -19.59 3.12 12.91
N LEU A 268 -19.09 2.09 13.57
CA LEU A 268 -18.16 1.11 13.01
C LEU A 268 -18.91 -0.19 12.71
N GLU A 269 -19.06 -0.51 11.44
CA GLU A 269 -19.59 -1.78 10.95
C GLU A 269 -18.42 -2.76 10.79
N VAL A 270 -18.26 -3.63 11.77
CA VAL A 270 -17.07 -4.49 11.89
C VAL A 270 -17.40 -5.94 11.53
N ARG A 271 -16.54 -6.54 10.72
CA ARG A 271 -16.52 -7.97 10.44
C ARG A 271 -15.55 -8.65 11.38
N THR A 272 -16.00 -9.67 12.11
CA THR A 272 -15.19 -10.35 13.13
C THR A 272 -14.68 -11.70 12.61
N CYS A 273 -13.39 -11.99 12.79
CA CYS A 273 -12.78 -13.28 12.47
C CYS A 273 -12.72 -14.23 13.68
N SER A 274 -12.98 -13.73 14.88
CA SER A 274 -13.17 -14.50 16.11
C SER A 274 -14.15 -13.81 17.05
N ALA A 275 -14.48 -14.42 18.17
CA ALA A 275 -15.40 -13.84 19.15
C ALA A 275 -14.82 -12.54 19.74
N PRO A 276 -15.57 -11.42 19.70
CA PRO A 276 -15.19 -10.20 20.36
C PRO A 276 -15.30 -10.34 21.90
N PRO A 277 -14.64 -9.48 22.68
CA PRO A 277 -14.80 -9.43 24.12
C PRO A 277 -16.22 -8.96 24.51
N GLU A 278 -16.68 -9.28 25.74
CA GLU A 278 -17.98 -8.82 26.26
C GLU A 278 -18.07 -7.30 26.33
N THR A 279 -16.96 -6.64 26.70
CA THR A 279 -16.88 -5.18 26.74
C THR A 279 -16.02 -4.68 25.59
N LEU A 280 -16.64 -3.91 24.69
CA LEU A 280 -15.93 -3.32 23.54
C LEU A 280 -15.18 -2.04 23.98
N PRO A 281 -14.01 -1.75 23.36
CA PRO A 281 -13.30 -0.52 23.65
C PRO A 281 -14.09 0.72 23.22
N ASP A 282 -13.99 1.80 23.98
CA ASP A 282 -14.56 3.08 23.58
C ASP A 282 -13.64 3.76 22.55
N LEU A 283 -14.12 3.85 21.33
CA LEU A 283 -13.45 4.57 20.21
C LEU A 283 -14.23 5.81 19.77
N GLY A 284 -15.15 6.31 20.60
CA GLY A 284 -16.03 7.42 20.24
C GLY A 284 -17.01 7.08 19.11
N ALA A 285 -17.35 5.80 18.95
CA ALA A 285 -18.20 5.29 17.89
C ALA A 285 -19.13 4.17 18.40
N ALA A 286 -20.32 4.07 17.80
CA ALA A 286 -21.17 2.92 18.01
C ALA A 286 -20.66 1.70 17.23
N TRP A 287 -20.77 0.51 17.81
CA TRP A 287 -20.33 -0.74 17.19
C TRP A 287 -21.49 -1.52 16.60
N SER A 288 -21.31 -2.02 15.38
CA SER A 288 -22.17 -3.01 14.73
C SER A 288 -21.30 -4.18 14.31
N LEU A 289 -21.48 -5.34 14.91
CA LEU A 289 -20.62 -6.50 14.73
C LEU A 289 -21.33 -7.61 13.96
N ARG A 290 -20.63 -8.24 13.03
CA ARG A 290 -21.05 -9.50 12.44
C ARG A 290 -19.85 -10.40 12.14
N PRO A 291 -19.99 -11.73 12.16
CA PRO A 291 -18.94 -12.60 11.71
C PRO A 291 -18.67 -12.42 10.22
N VAL A 292 -17.43 -12.71 9.82
CA VAL A 292 -17.06 -12.84 8.41
C VAL A 292 -17.80 -14.02 7.79
N LEU A 293 -18.35 -13.82 6.59
CA LEU A 293 -18.95 -14.86 5.78
C LEU A 293 -17.98 -15.33 4.68
N PRO A 294 -18.09 -16.57 4.18
CA PRO A 294 -17.22 -17.09 3.13
C PRO A 294 -17.25 -16.27 1.84
N GLU A 295 -18.37 -15.67 1.50
CA GLU A 295 -18.59 -14.77 0.36
C GLU A 295 -18.03 -13.35 0.55
N ASP A 296 -17.76 -12.95 1.79
CA ASP A 296 -17.06 -11.68 2.04
C ASP A 296 -15.65 -11.73 1.48
N GLY A 297 -15.06 -10.56 1.25
CA GLY A 297 -13.65 -10.37 0.88
C GLY A 297 -13.06 -9.14 1.55
N PRO A 298 -11.74 -9.00 1.55
CA PRO A 298 -11.06 -7.83 2.10
C PRO A 298 -11.59 -6.54 1.48
N LEU A 299 -11.80 -5.51 2.31
CA LEU A 299 -12.19 -4.18 1.86
C LEU A 299 -10.95 -3.37 1.48
N ILE A 300 -11.03 -2.63 0.39
CA ILE A 300 -10.04 -1.61 0.02
C ILE A 300 -10.33 -0.29 0.73
N ALA A 301 -9.36 0.61 0.78
CA ALA A 301 -9.42 1.87 1.51
C ALA A 301 -10.69 2.69 1.24
N GLU A 302 -11.08 2.81 -0.03
CA GLU A 302 -12.28 3.55 -0.46
C GLU A 302 -13.59 3.01 0.16
N LYS A 303 -13.60 1.71 0.48
CA LYS A 303 -14.78 1.05 1.11
C LYS A 303 -14.70 1.06 2.64
N ARG A 304 -13.54 1.38 3.23
CA ARG A 304 -13.35 1.53 4.68
C ARG A 304 -13.52 2.96 5.15
N GLY A 305 -13.23 3.93 4.27
CA GLY A 305 -13.31 5.35 4.58
C GLY A 305 -14.66 5.76 5.17
N VAL A 306 -14.68 6.89 5.89
CA VAL A 306 -15.91 7.40 6.53
C VAL A 306 -16.90 7.80 5.43
N ALA A 307 -17.88 6.96 5.18
CA ALA A 307 -19.01 7.26 4.29
C ALA A 307 -20.07 8.10 5.04
N ASN A 308 -20.65 9.07 4.36
CA ASN A 308 -21.84 9.74 4.87
C ASN A 308 -23.07 8.82 4.64
N SER A 309 -23.97 8.78 5.60
CA SER A 309 -25.18 7.92 5.55
C SER A 309 -26.20 8.27 4.45
N GLU A 310 -25.92 9.32 3.67
CA GLU A 310 -26.79 9.80 2.58
C GLU A 310 -26.29 9.38 1.17
N GLU A 311 -25.23 8.59 1.07
CA GLU A 311 -24.73 7.93 -0.14
C GLU A 311 -24.96 6.37 0.00
#